data_8f22de2479a1d2d67f9a8165806cfd56
#
_entry.id   8f22de2479a1d2d67f9a8165806cfd56
#
_cell.length_a   1.000
_cell.length_b   1.000
_cell.length_c   1.000
_cell.angle_alpha   90.00
_cell.angle_beta   90.00
_cell.angle_gamma   90.00
#
_symmetry.space_group_name_H-M   'P 1'
#
loop_
_entity.id
_entity.type
_entity.pdbx_description
1 polymer ?
#
loop_
_entity_poly.entity_id
_entity_poly.type
_entity_poly.pdbx_seq_one_letter_code
_entity_poly.pdbx_strand_id
1 'polypeptide(L)'
;MGRFTSKLVLLGILLAVLLLLPCTAMAAVAQAIDASNSQRLDLPDALVGPESVAFDGHGAGPYVSISDGRILKYGGEGGGWTTFTYSPSYTKNNCDAPSELPPVATESSCGRPLGLRFHRNSGNLYIADAYMGLMRVGPDGGEATVLATEADGEPFRFTNGVDIDQITGDVYFTDSSKTYQRSQHQMVTASGDSTGRIMKYSPRSNQVTVLQSGVTYPNGIAISEDRTHLIVALTGPCKLLRYWIRGPNTNTSEIFADLPGYPDNVRPDGNGGYWVALHREKNELPYPLGVNKHLVAIRIGAHGEKLQEMTGPKNVRPTEAVERQDGKIYLGSVELSYVGIVDT
;
A
#
# COMPACT_ATOMS: atom_id res chain seq x y z
N MET A 1 -45.96 -49.88 38.59
CA MET A 1 -44.95 -49.82 37.57
C MET A 1 -45.33 -48.71 36.59
N GLY A 2 -44.72 -47.51 36.64
CA GLY A 2 -45.14 -46.46 35.71
C GLY A 2 -44.82 -45.02 36.17
N ARG A 3 -43.66 -44.74 36.75
CA ARG A 3 -43.25 -43.33 37.06
C ARG A 3 -41.76 -43.03 36.89
N PHE A 4 -41.02 -43.87 36.18
CA PHE A 4 -39.56 -43.66 35.99
C PHE A 4 -39.15 -43.23 34.59
N THR A 5 -40.04 -43.17 33.60
CA THR A 5 -39.71 -42.88 32.21
C THR A 5 -39.82 -41.40 31.81
N SER A 6 -40.58 -40.57 32.58
CA SER A 6 -40.76 -39.16 32.18
C SER A 6 -39.63 -38.22 32.59
N LYS A 7 -38.83 -38.54 33.62
CA LYS A 7 -37.70 -37.68 34.04
C LYS A 7 -36.42 -37.85 33.17
N LEU A 8 -36.20 -39.03 32.58
CA LEU A 8 -35.06 -39.26 31.67
C LEU A 8 -35.27 -38.59 30.32
N VAL A 9 -36.51 -38.53 29.82
CA VAL A 9 -36.81 -37.88 28.54
C VAL A 9 -36.67 -36.37 28.64
N LEU A 10 -37.09 -35.77 29.79
CA LEU A 10 -36.92 -34.33 29.99
C LEU A 10 -35.44 -33.89 30.12
N LEU A 11 -34.59 -34.73 30.75
CA LEU A 11 -33.15 -34.47 30.88
C LEU A 11 -32.43 -34.59 29.53
N GLY A 12 -32.85 -35.56 28.68
CA GLY A 12 -32.29 -35.73 27.32
C GLY A 12 -32.64 -34.57 26.39
N ILE A 13 -33.86 -34.02 26.50
CA ILE A 13 -34.30 -32.87 25.69
C ILE A 13 -33.57 -31.59 26.15
N LEU A 14 -33.35 -31.39 27.44
CA LEU A 14 -32.59 -30.23 27.94
C LEU A 14 -31.10 -30.26 27.51
N LEU A 15 -30.48 -31.46 27.50
CA LEU A 15 -29.08 -31.59 27.00
C LEU A 15 -28.98 -31.41 25.49
N ALA A 16 -29.98 -31.84 24.71
CA ALA A 16 -29.99 -31.66 23.25
C ALA A 16 -30.23 -30.21 22.84
N VAL A 17 -30.97 -29.42 23.61
CA VAL A 17 -31.21 -28.01 23.34
C VAL A 17 -29.97 -27.15 23.69
N LEU A 18 -29.17 -27.56 24.70
CA LEU A 18 -27.91 -26.87 25.00
C LEU A 18 -26.79 -27.09 23.94
N LEU A 19 -26.90 -28.18 23.15
CA LEU A 19 -25.94 -28.46 22.06
C LEU A 19 -26.31 -27.82 20.72
N LEU A 20 -27.46 -27.18 20.62
CA LEU A 20 -27.93 -26.49 19.42
C LEU A 20 -27.93 -24.96 19.55
N LEU A 21 -27.37 -24.41 20.61
CA LEU A 21 -27.07 -22.99 20.63
C LEU A 21 -25.96 -22.73 19.57
N PRO A 22 -26.24 -21.96 18.52
CA PRO A 22 -25.17 -21.56 17.61
C PRO A 22 -24.14 -20.85 18.47
N CYS A 23 -22.87 -21.32 18.40
CA CYS A 23 -21.75 -20.55 18.87
C CYS A 23 -21.75 -19.28 18.00
N THR A 24 -22.51 -18.28 18.39
CA THR A 24 -22.35 -16.94 17.88
C THR A 24 -20.96 -16.53 18.36
N ALA A 25 -19.95 -16.78 17.53
CA ALA A 25 -18.69 -16.11 17.67
C ALA A 25 -19.06 -14.62 17.73
N MET A 26 -19.00 -14.02 18.91
CA MET A 26 -19.02 -12.57 19.03
C MET A 26 -17.84 -12.12 18.19
N ALA A 27 -18.11 -11.60 17.00
CA ALA A 27 -17.10 -10.88 16.23
C ALA A 27 -16.55 -9.84 17.22
N ALA A 28 -15.30 -10.01 17.62
CA ALA A 28 -14.65 -9.02 18.44
C ALA A 28 -14.78 -7.71 17.67
N VAL A 29 -15.43 -6.73 18.29
CA VAL A 29 -15.52 -5.39 17.71
C VAL A 29 -14.09 -4.95 17.52
N ALA A 30 -13.62 -4.86 16.27
CA ALA A 30 -12.28 -4.45 15.96
C ALA A 30 -12.04 -3.09 16.64
N GLN A 31 -11.05 -3.03 17.51
CA GLN A 31 -10.74 -1.81 18.25
C GLN A 31 -10.27 -0.76 17.24
N ALA A 32 -10.96 0.38 17.20
CA ALA A 32 -10.56 1.49 16.35
C ALA A 32 -9.25 2.10 16.88
N ILE A 33 -8.26 2.28 16.02
CA ILE A 33 -7.02 2.99 16.32
C ILE A 33 -7.22 4.48 16.09
N ASP A 34 -6.77 5.31 17.04
CA ASP A 34 -6.81 6.76 16.92
C ASP A 34 -5.42 7.34 16.59
N ALA A 35 -5.21 7.69 15.35
CA ALA A 35 -3.98 8.30 14.87
C ALA A 35 -3.88 9.83 15.14
N SER A 36 -4.82 10.41 15.87
CA SER A 36 -4.81 11.88 16.13
C SER A 36 -3.59 12.36 16.91
N ASN A 37 -3.01 11.50 17.73
CA ASN A 37 -1.83 11.77 18.53
C ASN A 37 -0.59 11.03 18.01
N SER A 38 -0.54 10.72 16.71
CA SER A 38 0.63 10.09 16.10
C SER A 38 1.90 10.91 16.35
N GLN A 39 2.99 10.24 16.66
CA GLN A 39 4.31 10.83 16.66
C GLN A 39 4.68 11.25 15.24
N ARG A 40 5.50 12.28 15.09
CA ARG A 40 5.95 12.78 13.80
C ARG A 40 7.44 12.57 13.64
N LEU A 41 7.82 12.06 12.50
CA LEU A 41 9.19 12.02 12.05
C LEU A 41 9.32 13.04 10.93
N ASP A 42 9.64 14.27 11.30
CA ASP A 42 9.68 15.40 10.38
C ASP A 42 10.80 15.21 9.34
N LEU A 43 10.50 15.53 8.09
CA LEU A 43 11.48 15.58 7.01
C LEU A 43 12.34 16.85 7.14
N PRO A 44 13.59 16.84 6.64
CA PRO A 44 14.41 18.05 6.61
C PRO A 44 13.85 19.07 5.62
N ASP A 45 14.00 20.35 5.99
CA ASP A 45 13.75 21.56 5.19
C ASP A 45 12.72 21.43 4.05
N ALA A 46 11.54 21.93 4.19
CA ALA A 46 10.51 22.05 3.14
C ALA A 46 10.28 20.80 2.23
N LEU A 47 10.91 19.65 2.51
CA LEU A 47 10.66 18.41 1.79
C LEU A 47 9.27 17.87 2.13
N VAL A 48 8.58 17.36 1.12
CA VAL A 48 7.22 16.85 1.24
C VAL A 48 7.06 15.52 0.50
N GLY A 49 6.01 14.83 0.85
CA GLY A 49 5.53 13.70 0.11
C GLY A 49 6.27 12.40 0.39
N PRO A 50 6.47 11.98 1.68
CA PRO A 50 6.94 10.64 2.01
C PRO A 50 5.83 9.63 1.68
N GLU A 51 5.61 9.39 0.39
CA GLU A 51 4.48 8.63 -0.12
C GLU A 51 4.55 7.18 0.32
N SER A 52 5.70 6.53 0.12
CA SER A 52 5.93 5.14 0.51
C SER A 52 6.96 5.05 1.62
N VAL A 53 6.75 4.12 2.53
CA VAL A 53 7.62 3.84 3.68
C VAL A 53 8.09 2.39 3.60
N ALA A 54 9.40 2.18 3.58
CA ALA A 54 9.99 0.85 3.51
C ALA A 54 11.06 0.64 4.58
N PHE A 55 11.33 -0.63 4.88
CA PHE A 55 12.40 -1.04 5.79
C PHE A 55 13.23 -2.13 5.12
N ASP A 56 14.53 -2.10 5.32
CA ASP A 56 15.42 -3.11 4.74
C ASP A 56 15.31 -4.48 5.41
N GLY A 57 16.06 -5.46 4.91
CA GLY A 57 16.04 -6.83 5.42
C GLY A 57 16.50 -6.99 6.89
N HIS A 58 17.20 -6.00 7.43
CA HIS A 58 17.66 -5.94 8.82
C HIS A 58 16.72 -5.12 9.71
N GLY A 59 15.67 -4.54 9.13
CA GLY A 59 14.72 -3.70 9.83
C GLY A 59 15.16 -2.25 9.99
N ALA A 60 16.29 -1.84 9.38
CA ALA A 60 16.70 -0.44 9.38
C ALA A 60 15.80 0.43 8.48
N GLY A 61 15.72 1.70 8.79
CA GLY A 61 14.84 2.70 8.16
C GLY A 61 14.09 3.52 9.19
N PRO A 62 12.98 4.19 8.80
CA PRO A 62 12.32 4.10 7.50
C PRO A 62 13.14 4.65 6.34
N TYR A 63 12.92 4.08 5.16
CA TYR A 63 13.26 4.66 3.86
C TYR A 63 11.98 5.23 3.27
N VAL A 64 12.03 6.45 2.78
CA VAL A 64 10.83 7.16 2.29
C VAL A 64 11.08 7.80 0.92
N SER A 65 10.08 7.66 0.05
CA SER A 65 10.08 8.35 -1.24
C SER A 65 9.72 9.83 -1.06
N ILE A 66 10.41 10.72 -1.77
CA ILE A 66 10.18 12.17 -1.69
C ILE A 66 9.75 12.73 -3.02
N SER A 67 9.02 13.85 -2.99
CA SER A 67 8.46 14.48 -4.19
C SER A 67 9.51 15.08 -5.14
N ASP A 68 10.76 15.18 -4.74
CA ASP A 68 11.88 15.68 -5.55
C ASP A 68 12.65 14.60 -6.32
N GLY A 69 12.18 13.36 -6.29
CA GLY A 69 12.80 12.22 -6.98
C GLY A 69 13.81 11.43 -6.15
N ARG A 70 14.03 11.83 -4.88
CA ARG A 70 14.91 11.10 -3.96
C ARG A 70 14.16 10.09 -3.11
N ILE A 71 14.95 9.17 -2.53
CA ILE A 71 14.56 8.32 -1.42
C ILE A 71 15.51 8.62 -0.27
N LEU A 72 14.95 9.02 0.87
CA LEU A 72 15.71 9.30 2.07
C LEU A 72 15.69 8.08 3.00
N LYS A 73 16.76 7.92 3.79
CA LYS A 73 16.89 6.95 4.86
C LYS A 73 17.00 7.68 6.19
N TYR A 74 16.25 7.26 7.18
CA TYR A 74 16.38 7.74 8.55
C TYR A 74 17.43 6.90 9.30
N GLY A 75 18.43 7.58 9.86
CA GLY A 75 19.53 6.98 10.61
C GLY A 75 19.34 6.99 12.13
N GLY A 76 18.10 7.21 12.62
CA GLY A 76 17.81 7.38 14.04
C GLY A 76 18.04 8.83 14.53
N GLU A 77 17.78 9.08 15.83
CA GLU A 77 17.87 10.44 16.41
C GLU A 77 19.23 11.11 16.24
N GLY A 78 20.31 10.34 16.27
CA GLY A 78 21.68 10.87 16.10
C GLY A 78 22.13 11.01 14.63
N GLY A 79 21.49 10.31 13.69
CA GLY A 79 21.84 10.27 12.28
C GLY A 79 20.96 11.12 11.37
N GLY A 80 19.74 11.40 11.79
CA GLY A 80 18.75 12.15 11.01
C GLY A 80 18.45 11.51 9.64
N TRP A 81 18.00 12.32 8.70
CA TRP A 81 17.71 11.91 7.34
C TRP A 81 18.92 12.10 6.42
N THR A 82 19.18 11.12 5.56
CA THR A 82 20.20 11.17 4.53
C THR A 82 19.64 10.69 3.20
N THR A 83 20.13 11.22 2.08
CA THR A 83 19.77 10.70 0.75
C THR A 83 20.34 9.30 0.60
N PHE A 84 19.48 8.32 0.36
CA PHE A 84 19.89 6.95 0.08
C PHE A 84 20.06 6.72 -1.42
N THR A 85 19.06 7.14 -2.21
CA THR A 85 19.08 6.97 -3.67
C THR A 85 18.29 8.08 -4.36
N TYR A 86 18.50 8.23 -5.65
CA TYR A 86 17.84 9.21 -6.51
C TYR A 86 17.68 8.66 -7.92
N SER A 87 16.73 9.24 -8.68
CA SER A 87 16.49 8.86 -10.06
C SER A 87 17.67 9.26 -10.96
N PRO A 88 17.91 8.60 -12.10
CA PRO A 88 18.97 8.99 -13.04
C PRO A 88 18.83 10.41 -13.60
N SER A 89 17.63 10.95 -13.58
CA SER A 89 17.35 12.32 -14.06
C SER A 89 17.45 13.37 -12.96
N TYR A 90 17.67 12.98 -11.71
CA TYR A 90 17.81 13.89 -10.59
C TYR A 90 19.09 14.72 -10.71
N THR A 91 18.94 16.02 -10.56
CA THR A 91 20.09 16.92 -10.38
C THR A 91 19.80 17.88 -9.21
N LYS A 92 20.82 18.09 -8.36
CA LYS A 92 20.67 18.93 -7.19
C LYS A 92 20.14 20.33 -7.52
N ASN A 93 20.61 20.92 -8.61
CA ASN A 93 20.24 22.29 -8.99
C ASN A 93 18.80 22.42 -9.46
N ASN A 94 18.22 21.36 -10.05
CA ASN A 94 16.87 21.41 -10.61
C ASN A 94 15.83 20.79 -9.67
N CYS A 95 16.24 19.84 -8.82
CA CYS A 95 15.32 19.03 -8.03
C CYS A 95 15.35 19.37 -6.54
N ASP A 96 16.53 19.75 -6.00
CA ASP A 96 16.72 20.13 -4.58
C ASP A 96 16.38 21.60 -4.29
N ALA A 97 16.28 22.43 -5.31
CA ALA A 97 15.99 23.84 -5.09
C ALA A 97 14.65 23.98 -4.37
N PRO A 98 14.54 24.88 -3.37
CA PRO A 98 13.26 25.38 -2.93
C PRO A 98 12.64 26.09 -4.15
N SER A 99 12.00 25.29 -5.00
CA SER A 99 11.43 25.83 -6.21
C SER A 99 10.17 26.56 -5.79
N GLU A 100 10.02 27.79 -6.24
CA GLU A 100 8.74 28.51 -6.23
C GLU A 100 7.68 27.74 -7.04
N LEU A 101 8.11 26.66 -7.74
CA LEU A 101 7.23 25.79 -8.50
C LEU A 101 6.69 24.67 -7.60
N PRO A 102 5.39 24.33 -7.71
CA PRO A 102 4.84 23.15 -7.05
C PRO A 102 5.65 21.90 -7.43
N PRO A 103 5.90 20.94 -6.52
CA PRO A 103 6.63 19.70 -6.82
C PRO A 103 6.15 18.97 -8.07
N VAL A 104 4.85 19.01 -8.36
CA VAL A 104 4.21 18.45 -9.57
C VAL A 104 4.85 18.96 -10.87
N ALA A 105 5.33 20.19 -10.91
CA ALA A 105 5.93 20.76 -12.12
C ALA A 105 7.30 20.15 -12.45
N THR A 106 8.03 19.65 -11.45
CA THR A 106 9.37 19.07 -11.59
C THR A 106 9.39 17.54 -11.62
N GLU A 107 8.31 16.87 -11.22
CA GLU A 107 8.24 15.41 -11.12
C GLU A 107 8.58 14.69 -12.43
N SER A 108 8.16 15.22 -13.58
CA SER A 108 8.45 14.60 -14.89
C SER A 108 9.93 14.60 -15.26
N SER A 109 10.72 15.51 -14.69
CA SER A 109 12.17 15.63 -14.93
C SER A 109 13.00 15.05 -13.78
N CYS A 110 12.52 15.14 -12.54
CA CYS A 110 13.25 14.68 -11.36
C CYS A 110 12.91 13.23 -10.96
N GLY A 111 11.79 12.71 -11.46
CA GLY A 111 11.18 11.49 -10.99
C GLY A 111 10.21 11.73 -9.84
N ARG A 112 9.33 10.78 -9.62
CA ARG A 112 8.42 10.70 -8.47
C ARG A 112 8.32 9.25 -8.02
N PRO A 113 9.23 8.79 -7.15
CA PRO A 113 9.14 7.46 -6.60
C PRO A 113 7.88 7.35 -5.74
N LEU A 114 7.07 6.36 -6.01
CA LEU A 114 5.84 6.04 -5.31
C LEU A 114 6.00 4.74 -4.54
N GLY A 115 6.03 3.58 -5.20
CA GLY A 115 6.19 2.30 -4.53
C GLY A 115 7.64 1.97 -4.18
N LEU A 116 7.89 1.50 -2.95
CA LEU A 116 9.19 1.05 -2.46
C LEU A 116 9.11 -0.36 -1.89
N ARG A 117 10.04 -1.25 -2.28
CA ARG A 117 10.16 -2.58 -1.69
C ARG A 117 11.58 -3.11 -1.71
N PHE A 118 12.06 -3.56 -0.56
CA PHE A 118 13.35 -4.25 -0.46
C PHE A 118 13.21 -5.75 -0.78
N HIS A 119 14.12 -6.27 -1.59
CA HIS A 119 14.41 -7.69 -1.65
C HIS A 119 15.39 -8.03 -0.52
N ARG A 120 14.89 -8.67 0.54
CA ARG A 120 15.59 -8.83 1.82
C ARG A 120 16.95 -9.50 1.69
N ASN A 121 17.03 -10.55 0.86
CA ASN A 121 18.25 -11.35 0.74
C ASN A 121 19.38 -10.62 0.01
N SER A 122 19.08 -9.79 -0.98
CA SER A 122 20.09 -9.04 -1.76
C SER A 122 20.32 -7.63 -1.26
N GLY A 123 19.45 -7.10 -0.40
CA GLY A 123 19.45 -5.69 0.00
C GLY A 123 19.03 -4.71 -1.10
N ASN A 124 18.69 -5.19 -2.29
CA ASN A 124 18.25 -4.31 -3.38
C ASN A 124 16.89 -3.67 -3.05
N LEU A 125 16.77 -2.37 -3.26
CA LEU A 125 15.52 -1.64 -3.25
C LEU A 125 14.97 -1.55 -4.67
N TYR A 126 13.74 -2.04 -4.88
CA TYR A 126 12.98 -1.83 -6.10
C TYR A 126 12.02 -0.66 -5.90
N ILE A 127 11.89 0.14 -6.95
CA ILE A 127 11.23 1.44 -6.93
C ILE A 127 10.28 1.50 -8.11
N ALA A 128 8.99 1.73 -7.85
CA ALA A 128 8.03 2.12 -8.87
C ALA A 128 8.00 3.64 -8.92
N ASP A 129 8.57 4.22 -9.99
CA ASP A 129 8.57 5.66 -10.19
C ASP A 129 7.57 6.06 -11.26
N ALA A 130 6.75 7.05 -10.97
CA ALA A 130 5.64 7.46 -11.82
C ALA A 130 6.05 7.91 -13.24
N TYR A 131 7.28 8.37 -13.40
CA TYR A 131 7.80 8.88 -14.68
C TYR A 131 8.98 8.09 -15.22
N MET A 132 9.80 7.48 -14.33
CA MET A 132 10.99 6.73 -14.69
C MET A 132 10.74 5.23 -14.85
N GLY A 133 9.52 4.76 -14.50
CA GLY A 133 9.15 3.35 -14.61
C GLY A 133 9.65 2.51 -13.42
N LEU A 134 9.98 1.25 -13.67
CA LEU A 134 10.52 0.35 -12.66
C LEU A 134 12.03 0.54 -12.55
N MET A 135 12.51 0.85 -11.35
CA MET A 135 13.92 1.06 -11.07
C MET A 135 14.42 0.15 -9.94
N ARG A 136 15.74 0.07 -9.79
CA ARG A 136 16.43 -0.67 -8.72
C ARG A 136 17.69 0.08 -8.29
N VAL A 137 17.99 0.00 -6.99
CA VAL A 137 19.29 0.40 -6.43
C VAL A 137 19.82 -0.70 -5.52
N GLY A 138 21.14 -0.82 -5.43
CA GLY A 138 21.84 -1.75 -4.54
C GLY A 138 21.78 -1.32 -3.06
N PRO A 139 22.30 -2.15 -2.15
CA PRO A 139 22.26 -1.90 -0.70
C PRO A 139 23.04 -0.66 -0.26
N ASP A 140 24.01 -0.23 -1.07
CA ASP A 140 24.84 0.93 -0.78
C ASP A 140 24.22 2.27 -1.23
N GLY A 141 23.03 2.21 -1.89
CA GLY A 141 22.35 3.40 -2.40
C GLY A 141 22.99 3.98 -3.67
N GLY A 142 22.88 5.30 -3.85
CA GLY A 142 23.39 6.03 -5.02
C GLY A 142 22.35 6.18 -6.14
N GLU A 143 22.79 6.32 -7.38
CA GLU A 143 21.89 6.46 -8.53
C GLU A 143 21.13 5.16 -8.82
N ALA A 144 19.83 5.24 -8.95
CA ALA A 144 19.00 4.10 -9.29
C ALA A 144 19.13 3.71 -10.78
N THR A 145 19.08 2.42 -11.06
CA THR A 145 19.09 1.90 -12.44
C THR A 145 17.67 1.65 -12.92
N VAL A 146 17.32 2.18 -14.08
CA VAL A 146 16.04 1.91 -14.75
C VAL A 146 16.07 0.46 -15.29
N LEU A 147 15.07 -0.34 -14.92
CA LEU A 147 14.91 -1.73 -15.33
C LEU A 147 13.95 -1.87 -16.51
N ALA A 148 12.85 -1.10 -16.47
CA ALA A 148 11.82 -1.12 -17.50
C ALA A 148 11.04 0.20 -17.53
N THR A 149 10.70 0.62 -18.75
CA THR A 149 9.88 1.81 -19.04
C THR A 149 8.69 1.50 -19.92
N GLU A 150 8.57 0.25 -20.38
CA GLU A 150 7.50 -0.22 -21.25
C GLU A 150 7.21 -1.73 -21.06
N ALA A 151 6.07 -2.16 -21.53
CA ALA A 151 5.73 -3.57 -21.68
C ALA A 151 4.87 -3.77 -22.94
N ASP A 152 5.13 -4.83 -23.70
CA ASP A 152 4.44 -5.17 -24.97
C ASP A 152 4.43 -4.00 -26.00
N GLY A 153 5.51 -3.20 -26.02
CA GLY A 153 5.64 -2.03 -26.90
C GLY A 153 4.85 -0.80 -26.46
N GLU A 154 4.24 -0.82 -25.27
CA GLU A 154 3.45 0.28 -24.71
C GLU A 154 4.18 0.90 -23.52
N PRO A 155 4.54 2.19 -23.56
CA PRO A 155 5.26 2.86 -22.48
C PRO A 155 4.45 2.89 -21.19
N PHE A 156 5.15 2.91 -20.05
CA PHE A 156 4.53 3.20 -18.76
C PHE A 156 4.25 4.71 -18.67
N ARG A 157 3.12 5.05 -18.07
CA ARG A 157 2.76 6.46 -17.89
C ARG A 157 2.55 6.85 -16.44
N PHE A 158 2.22 5.87 -15.59
CA PHE A 158 1.96 6.11 -14.18
C PHE A 158 2.29 4.85 -13.37
N THR A 159 3.56 4.44 -13.39
CA THR A 159 4.05 3.34 -12.56
C THR A 159 3.89 3.70 -11.10
N ASN A 160 3.33 2.78 -10.26
CA ASN A 160 2.85 3.17 -8.93
C ASN A 160 3.29 2.19 -7.82
N GLY A 161 2.55 1.10 -7.59
CA GLY A 161 2.84 0.14 -6.53
C GLY A 161 3.88 -0.89 -6.92
N VAL A 162 4.64 -1.42 -5.94
CA VAL A 162 5.60 -2.51 -6.14
C VAL A 162 5.64 -3.44 -4.94
N ASP A 163 5.69 -4.75 -5.21
CA ASP A 163 6.04 -5.79 -4.22
C ASP A 163 6.89 -6.88 -4.87
N ILE A 164 7.58 -7.68 -4.04
CA ILE A 164 8.57 -8.64 -4.47
C ILE A 164 8.30 -10.00 -3.85
N ASP A 165 8.27 -11.03 -4.67
CA ASP A 165 8.37 -12.40 -4.18
C ASP A 165 9.77 -12.65 -3.60
N GLN A 166 9.87 -12.65 -2.28
CA GLN A 166 11.13 -12.75 -1.55
C GLN A 166 11.89 -14.07 -1.78
N ILE A 167 11.25 -15.06 -2.41
CA ILE A 167 11.85 -16.37 -2.71
C ILE A 167 12.34 -16.45 -4.15
N THR A 168 11.52 -15.99 -5.12
CA THR A 168 11.87 -16.07 -6.56
C THR A 168 12.63 -14.83 -7.05
N GLY A 169 12.47 -13.71 -6.36
CA GLY A 169 12.94 -12.39 -6.76
C GLY A 169 12.07 -11.73 -7.84
N ASP A 170 10.98 -12.37 -8.27
CA ASP A 170 10.04 -11.75 -9.21
C ASP A 170 9.40 -10.50 -8.60
N VAL A 171 9.34 -9.42 -9.36
CA VAL A 171 8.83 -8.13 -8.95
C VAL A 171 7.47 -7.89 -9.59
N TYR A 172 6.46 -7.64 -8.75
CA TYR A 172 5.12 -7.32 -9.21
C TYR A 172 4.87 -5.82 -9.03
N PHE A 173 4.31 -5.17 -10.03
CA PHE A 173 4.10 -3.73 -10.00
C PHE A 173 2.90 -3.33 -10.84
N THR A 174 2.43 -2.11 -10.62
CA THR A 174 1.27 -1.53 -11.29
C THR A 174 1.67 -0.35 -12.17
N ASP A 175 0.92 -0.14 -13.26
CA ASP A 175 0.86 1.09 -14.03
C ASP A 175 -0.58 1.57 -13.98
N SER A 176 -0.82 2.65 -13.28
CA SER A 176 -2.18 3.11 -12.91
C SER A 176 -3.02 3.53 -14.11
N SER A 177 -2.38 3.97 -15.20
CA SER A 177 -3.03 4.40 -16.43
C SER A 177 -2.05 4.37 -17.60
N LYS A 178 -2.51 3.99 -18.79
CA LYS A 178 -1.81 4.18 -20.07
C LYS A 178 -2.16 5.52 -20.73
N THR A 179 -3.18 6.19 -20.22
CA THR A 179 -3.70 7.44 -20.78
C THR A 179 -3.13 8.66 -20.07
N TYR A 180 -3.15 8.64 -18.74
CA TYR A 180 -2.81 9.79 -17.89
C TYR A 180 -1.49 9.57 -17.15
N GLN A 181 -0.73 10.64 -17.01
CA GLN A 181 0.44 10.66 -16.11
C GLN A 181 0.01 10.97 -14.67
N ARG A 182 0.92 10.78 -13.71
CA ARG A 182 0.67 11.05 -12.28
C ARG A 182 0.18 12.48 -12.03
N SER A 183 0.74 13.47 -12.69
CA SER A 183 0.28 14.88 -12.59
C SER A 183 -1.20 15.06 -12.93
N GLN A 184 -1.79 14.10 -13.63
CA GLN A 184 -3.20 14.07 -14.04
C GLN A 184 -4.03 13.04 -13.25
N HIS A 185 -3.54 12.58 -12.07
CA HIS A 185 -4.16 11.51 -11.27
C HIS A 185 -5.66 11.72 -11.00
N GLN A 186 -6.10 12.96 -10.84
CA GLN A 186 -7.52 13.28 -10.66
C GLN A 186 -8.36 12.90 -11.89
N MET A 187 -7.77 13.00 -13.09
CA MET A 187 -8.46 12.63 -14.33
C MET A 187 -8.65 11.11 -14.44
N VAL A 188 -7.72 10.31 -13.91
CA VAL A 188 -7.86 8.83 -13.85
C VAL A 188 -9.14 8.45 -13.12
N THR A 189 -9.40 9.07 -11.96
CA THR A 189 -10.65 8.84 -11.20
C THR A 189 -11.86 9.46 -11.89
N ALA A 190 -11.76 10.71 -12.33
CA ALA A 190 -12.90 11.47 -12.87
C ALA A 190 -13.43 10.88 -14.18
N SER A 191 -12.55 10.36 -15.04
CA SER A 191 -12.94 9.73 -16.31
C SER A 191 -13.31 8.25 -16.17
N GLY A 192 -13.02 7.62 -15.02
CA GLY A 192 -13.14 6.17 -14.84
C GLY A 192 -12.18 5.38 -15.73
N ASP A 193 -10.96 5.93 -15.95
CA ASP A 193 -9.95 5.30 -16.79
C ASP A 193 -9.66 3.87 -16.35
N SER A 194 -9.78 2.94 -17.29
CA SER A 194 -9.59 1.50 -17.11
C SER A 194 -8.47 0.97 -17.98
N THR A 195 -7.45 1.78 -18.25
CA THR A 195 -6.31 1.39 -19.09
C THR A 195 -5.13 0.84 -18.28
N GLY A 196 -5.22 0.84 -16.95
CA GLY A 196 -4.15 0.38 -16.06
C GLY A 196 -3.78 -1.09 -16.23
N ARG A 197 -2.60 -1.45 -15.71
CA ARG A 197 -1.99 -2.77 -15.87
C ARG A 197 -1.43 -3.29 -14.54
N ILE A 198 -1.49 -4.62 -14.37
CA ILE A 198 -0.74 -5.38 -13.36
C ILE A 198 0.35 -6.14 -14.10
N MET A 199 1.59 -6.02 -13.65
CA MET A 199 2.76 -6.52 -14.37
C MET A 199 3.71 -7.28 -13.45
N LYS A 200 4.55 -8.12 -14.07
CA LYS A 200 5.63 -8.83 -13.43
C LYS A 200 6.93 -8.59 -14.18
N TYR A 201 7.98 -8.17 -13.46
CA TYR A 201 9.35 -8.15 -13.95
C TYR A 201 10.12 -9.35 -13.38
N SER A 202 10.83 -10.08 -14.24
CA SER A 202 11.71 -11.18 -13.84
C SER A 202 13.18 -10.75 -13.92
N PRO A 203 13.89 -10.64 -12.78
CA PRO A 203 15.32 -10.32 -12.81
C PRO A 203 16.20 -11.36 -13.51
N ARG A 204 15.69 -12.59 -13.69
CA ARG A 204 16.42 -13.66 -14.35
C ARG A 204 16.47 -13.52 -15.88
N SER A 205 15.41 -12.97 -16.46
CA SER A 205 15.29 -12.76 -17.90
C SER A 205 15.37 -11.30 -18.31
N ASN A 206 15.32 -10.38 -17.36
CA ASN A 206 15.18 -8.93 -17.57
C ASN A 206 13.94 -8.57 -18.42
N GLN A 207 12.84 -9.33 -18.24
CA GLN A 207 11.63 -9.13 -19.03
C GLN A 207 10.45 -8.73 -18.15
N VAL A 208 9.60 -7.87 -18.70
CA VAL A 208 8.29 -7.55 -18.15
C VAL A 208 7.23 -8.39 -18.84
N THR A 209 6.29 -8.91 -18.05
CA THR A 209 5.09 -9.62 -18.53
C THR A 209 3.87 -8.85 -18.02
N VAL A 210 2.94 -8.50 -18.89
CA VAL A 210 1.63 -7.97 -18.50
C VAL A 210 0.78 -9.14 -18.02
N LEU A 211 0.40 -9.13 -16.75
CA LEU A 211 -0.44 -10.15 -16.12
C LEU A 211 -1.91 -9.88 -16.37
N GLN A 212 -2.31 -8.61 -16.24
CA GLN A 212 -3.67 -8.15 -16.52
C GLN A 212 -3.64 -6.71 -17.01
N SER A 213 -4.39 -6.43 -18.06
CA SER A 213 -4.67 -5.10 -18.58
C SER A 213 -6.15 -4.75 -18.42
N GLY A 214 -6.53 -3.50 -18.68
CA GLY A 214 -7.91 -3.08 -18.54
C GLY A 214 -8.35 -2.92 -17.08
N VAL A 215 -7.41 -2.61 -16.19
CA VAL A 215 -7.65 -2.45 -14.76
C VAL A 215 -7.91 -0.98 -14.43
N THR A 216 -8.96 -0.71 -13.66
CA THR A 216 -9.34 0.66 -13.30
C THR A 216 -8.49 1.16 -12.15
N TYR A 217 -7.57 2.06 -12.42
CA TYR A 217 -6.69 2.74 -11.48
C TYR A 217 -6.04 1.77 -10.46
N PRO A 218 -5.25 0.76 -10.92
CA PRO A 218 -4.47 -0.06 -10.01
C PRO A 218 -3.37 0.79 -9.36
N ASN A 219 -3.28 0.75 -8.03
CA ASN A 219 -2.35 1.53 -7.22
C ASN A 219 -1.43 0.58 -6.44
N GLY A 220 -1.50 0.55 -5.12
CA GLY A 220 -0.70 -0.34 -4.30
C GLY A 220 -0.91 -1.82 -4.63
N ILE A 221 0.14 -2.61 -4.47
CA ILE A 221 0.14 -4.04 -4.73
C ILE A 221 0.88 -4.78 -3.61
N ALA A 222 0.36 -5.93 -3.20
CA ALA A 222 0.96 -6.79 -2.20
C ALA A 222 0.86 -8.26 -2.59
N ILE A 223 1.91 -9.03 -2.37
CA ILE A 223 1.89 -10.49 -2.50
C ILE A 223 1.32 -11.08 -1.21
N SER A 224 0.41 -12.04 -1.33
CA SER A 224 -0.10 -12.81 -0.21
C SER A 224 1.03 -13.58 0.50
N GLU A 225 0.86 -13.83 1.80
CA GLU A 225 1.87 -14.53 2.61
C GLU A 225 2.16 -15.95 2.07
N ASP A 226 1.13 -16.66 1.62
CA ASP A 226 1.24 -17.97 0.97
C ASP A 226 1.75 -17.89 -0.49
N ARG A 227 1.95 -16.68 -1.01
CA ARG A 227 2.47 -16.40 -2.36
C ARG A 227 1.60 -16.96 -3.48
N THR A 228 0.31 -17.14 -3.25
CA THR A 228 -0.63 -17.66 -4.26
C THR A 228 -1.27 -16.58 -5.09
N HIS A 229 -1.40 -15.37 -4.54
CA HIS A 229 -2.10 -14.26 -5.21
C HIS A 229 -1.49 -12.89 -4.86
N LEU A 230 -1.91 -11.91 -5.63
CA LEU A 230 -1.67 -10.50 -5.41
C LEU A 230 -2.94 -9.85 -4.90
N ILE A 231 -2.83 -8.92 -3.97
CA ILE A 231 -3.88 -7.96 -3.63
C ILE A 231 -3.49 -6.62 -4.24
N VAL A 232 -4.40 -6.03 -5.01
CA VAL A 232 -4.18 -4.77 -5.72
C VAL A 232 -5.25 -3.76 -5.32
N ALA A 233 -4.81 -2.59 -4.86
CA ALA A 233 -5.70 -1.48 -4.57
C ALA A 233 -6.22 -0.87 -5.88
N LEU A 234 -7.53 -0.75 -6.00
CA LEU A 234 -8.21 -0.07 -7.10
C LEU A 234 -8.75 1.27 -6.55
N THR A 235 -7.99 2.34 -6.74
CA THR A 235 -8.30 3.64 -6.11
C THR A 235 -9.67 4.16 -6.55
N GLY A 236 -9.91 4.31 -7.85
CA GLY A 236 -11.15 4.87 -8.37
C GLY A 236 -12.41 4.11 -7.92
N PRO A 237 -12.46 2.78 -8.05
CA PRO A 237 -13.61 1.97 -7.63
C PRO A 237 -13.77 1.80 -6.11
N CYS A 238 -12.79 2.19 -5.30
CA CYS A 238 -12.74 1.93 -3.85
C CYS A 238 -12.83 0.43 -3.52
N LYS A 239 -11.95 -0.38 -4.13
CA LYS A 239 -11.97 -1.83 -4.00
C LYS A 239 -10.56 -2.41 -3.86
N LEU A 240 -10.48 -3.65 -3.36
CA LEU A 240 -9.32 -4.50 -3.53
C LEU A 240 -9.64 -5.58 -4.58
N LEU A 241 -8.69 -5.81 -5.47
CA LEU A 241 -8.69 -6.90 -6.43
C LEU A 241 -7.74 -8.00 -5.96
N ARG A 242 -8.15 -9.26 -6.05
CA ARG A 242 -7.25 -10.41 -5.92
C ARG A 242 -6.94 -10.96 -7.31
N TYR A 243 -5.65 -11.08 -7.63
CA TYR A 243 -5.17 -11.69 -8.86
C TYR A 243 -4.34 -12.94 -8.53
N TRP A 244 -4.75 -14.09 -9.04
CA TRP A 244 -4.10 -15.36 -8.75
C TRP A 244 -2.85 -15.58 -9.61
N ILE A 245 -1.70 -15.77 -8.96
CA ILE A 245 -0.40 -16.01 -9.60
C ILE A 245 0.04 -17.46 -9.51
N ARG A 246 -0.63 -18.28 -8.67
CA ARG A 246 -0.37 -19.72 -8.51
C ARG A 246 -1.63 -20.48 -8.17
N GLY A 247 -1.58 -21.80 -8.39
CA GLY A 247 -2.69 -22.71 -8.08
C GLY A 247 -3.71 -22.83 -9.20
N PRO A 248 -4.87 -23.47 -8.94
CA PRO A 248 -5.87 -23.78 -9.97
C PRO A 248 -6.52 -22.54 -10.61
N ASN A 249 -6.52 -21.41 -9.90
CA ASN A 249 -7.11 -20.16 -10.39
C ASN A 249 -6.07 -19.21 -11.05
N THR A 250 -4.87 -19.70 -11.33
CA THR A 250 -3.80 -18.87 -11.93
C THR A 250 -4.29 -18.11 -13.15
N ASN A 251 -3.90 -16.84 -13.27
CA ASN A 251 -4.28 -15.89 -14.31
C ASN A 251 -5.76 -15.48 -14.30
N THR A 252 -6.46 -15.66 -13.18
CA THR A 252 -7.80 -15.09 -12.98
C THR A 252 -7.78 -14.03 -11.89
N SER A 253 -8.79 -13.17 -11.89
CA SER A 253 -8.96 -12.15 -10.86
C SER A 253 -10.41 -12.03 -10.41
N GLU A 254 -10.60 -11.53 -9.20
CA GLU A 254 -11.90 -11.28 -8.58
C GLU A 254 -11.84 -10.07 -7.65
N ILE A 255 -12.98 -9.48 -7.33
CA ILE A 255 -13.04 -8.46 -6.28
C ILE A 255 -12.84 -9.16 -4.93
N PHE A 256 -11.86 -8.69 -4.16
CA PHE A 256 -11.51 -9.24 -2.86
C PHE A 256 -12.26 -8.55 -1.73
N ALA A 257 -12.37 -7.22 -1.79
CA ALA A 257 -13.11 -6.42 -0.80
C ALA A 257 -13.62 -5.11 -1.40
N ASP A 258 -14.79 -4.65 -0.91
CA ASP A 258 -15.25 -3.27 -1.08
C ASP A 258 -14.74 -2.42 0.10
N LEU A 259 -14.30 -1.21 -0.18
CA LEU A 259 -13.72 -0.32 0.81
C LEU A 259 -14.55 0.93 1.03
N PRO A 260 -14.52 1.50 2.25
CA PRO A 260 -15.26 2.72 2.58
C PRO A 260 -14.59 4.01 2.06
N GLY A 261 -13.39 3.90 1.48
CA GLY A 261 -12.62 5.03 0.97
C GLY A 261 -11.76 4.65 -0.22
N TYR A 262 -11.05 5.62 -0.75
CA TYR A 262 -10.14 5.48 -1.89
C TYR A 262 -8.82 4.86 -1.43
N PRO A 263 -8.56 3.56 -1.73
CA PRO A 263 -7.33 2.92 -1.32
C PRO A 263 -6.14 3.46 -2.10
N ASP A 264 -5.01 3.53 -1.42
CA ASP A 264 -3.72 3.87 -2.00
C ASP A 264 -2.79 2.65 -1.88
N ASN A 265 -1.77 2.65 -1.02
CA ASN A 265 -0.92 1.49 -0.84
C ASN A 265 -1.60 0.40 0.02
N VAL A 266 -1.23 -0.84 -0.26
CA VAL A 266 -1.64 -2.03 0.47
C VAL A 266 -0.40 -2.81 0.91
N ARG A 267 -0.34 -3.22 2.20
CA ARG A 267 0.80 -3.92 2.78
C ARG A 267 0.35 -5.14 3.59
N PRO A 268 1.05 -6.28 3.49
CA PRO A 268 0.76 -7.42 4.35
C PRO A 268 0.94 -7.04 5.83
N ASP A 269 0.06 -7.53 6.69
CA ASP A 269 0.09 -7.30 8.15
C ASP A 269 0.90 -8.36 8.92
N GLY A 270 1.50 -9.33 8.22
CA GLY A 270 2.24 -10.45 8.80
C GLY A 270 1.38 -11.55 9.44
N ASN A 271 0.05 -11.46 9.34
CA ASN A 271 -0.91 -12.43 9.87
C ASN A 271 -1.91 -12.92 8.81
N GLY A 272 -1.53 -12.79 7.54
CA GLY A 272 -2.34 -13.19 6.40
C GLY A 272 -3.35 -12.13 5.93
N GLY A 273 -3.45 -11.00 6.61
CA GLY A 273 -4.26 -9.84 6.24
C GLY A 273 -3.41 -8.70 5.67
N TYR A 274 -4.06 -7.53 5.53
CA TYR A 274 -3.47 -6.39 4.86
C TYR A 274 -3.88 -5.07 5.52
N TRP A 275 -2.92 -4.17 5.71
CA TRP A 275 -3.18 -2.76 5.94
C TRP A 275 -3.35 -2.05 4.61
N VAL A 276 -4.40 -1.22 4.52
CA VAL A 276 -4.74 -0.42 3.35
C VAL A 276 -4.86 1.04 3.77
N ALA A 277 -4.00 1.88 3.24
CA ALA A 277 -4.12 3.33 3.43
C ALA A 277 -5.31 3.86 2.64
N LEU A 278 -6.07 4.76 3.23
CA LEU A 278 -7.22 5.40 2.61
C LEU A 278 -6.96 6.90 2.48
N HIS A 279 -6.73 7.33 1.25
CA HIS A 279 -6.45 8.74 0.97
C HIS A 279 -7.64 9.64 1.33
N ARG A 280 -8.87 9.15 1.16
CA ARG A 280 -10.12 9.85 1.43
C ARG A 280 -11.28 8.87 1.61
N GLU A 281 -12.27 9.23 2.41
CA GLU A 281 -13.53 8.47 2.49
C GLU A 281 -14.36 8.63 1.20
N LYS A 282 -15.08 7.56 0.83
CA LYS A 282 -15.89 7.52 -0.40
C LYS A 282 -17.01 8.57 -0.42
N ASN A 283 -17.59 8.85 0.75
CA ASN A 283 -18.70 9.77 0.93
C ASN A 283 -18.31 10.96 1.81
N GLU A 284 -17.06 11.42 1.74
CA GLU A 284 -16.60 12.57 2.51
C GLU A 284 -17.38 13.81 2.11
N LEU A 285 -18.13 14.37 3.07
CA LEU A 285 -18.83 15.63 2.87
C LEU A 285 -17.82 16.78 2.90
N PRO A 286 -17.97 17.78 2.00
CA PRO A 286 -17.05 18.93 1.91
C PRO A 286 -16.96 19.74 3.21
N TYR A 287 -18.03 19.74 4.01
CA TYR A 287 -18.10 20.40 5.32
C TYR A 287 -18.62 19.41 6.37
N PRO A 288 -17.76 18.94 7.28
CA PRO A 288 -18.19 18.05 8.34
C PRO A 288 -18.93 18.85 9.41
N LEU A 289 -20.16 18.52 9.64
CA LEU A 289 -20.88 18.92 10.83
C LEU A 289 -20.27 18.19 12.04
N GLY A 290 -19.24 18.79 12.66
CA GLY A 290 -18.76 18.41 13.98
C GLY A 290 -17.80 17.25 14.12
N VAL A 291 -17.37 16.56 13.05
CA VAL A 291 -16.40 15.45 13.15
C VAL A 291 -15.06 15.88 12.56
N ASN A 292 -14.05 16.02 13.40
CA ASN A 292 -12.70 16.42 13.01
C ASN A 292 -11.80 15.24 12.58
N LYS A 293 -12.35 14.03 12.54
CA LYS A 293 -11.65 12.79 12.18
C LYS A 293 -12.29 12.14 10.96
N HIS A 294 -11.47 11.43 10.22
CA HIS A 294 -11.88 10.56 9.13
C HIS A 294 -11.10 9.24 9.15
N LEU A 295 -11.52 8.31 8.32
CA LEU A 295 -10.84 7.04 8.15
C LEU A 295 -9.54 7.25 7.38
N VAL A 296 -8.41 6.87 7.97
CA VAL A 296 -7.06 7.02 7.35
C VAL A 296 -6.47 5.69 6.91
N ALA A 297 -6.83 4.60 7.55
CA ALA A 297 -6.43 3.25 7.15
C ALA A 297 -7.44 2.20 7.62
N ILE A 298 -7.40 1.04 6.99
CA ILE A 298 -8.23 -0.11 7.33
C ILE A 298 -7.38 -1.39 7.27
N ARG A 299 -7.61 -2.30 8.20
CA ARG A 299 -7.05 -3.65 8.18
C ARG A 299 -8.09 -4.62 7.64
N ILE A 300 -7.73 -5.34 6.59
CA ILE A 300 -8.55 -6.33 5.90
C ILE A 300 -7.96 -7.72 6.16
N GLY A 301 -8.78 -8.68 6.53
CA GLY A 301 -8.36 -10.06 6.77
C GLY A 301 -8.15 -10.88 5.49
N ALA A 302 -7.69 -12.11 5.66
CA ALA A 302 -7.34 -13.03 4.58
C ALA A 302 -8.53 -13.39 3.66
N HIS A 303 -9.77 -13.16 4.10
CA HIS A 303 -10.97 -13.45 3.33
C HIS A 303 -11.71 -12.18 2.87
N GLY A 304 -11.10 -11.00 3.01
CA GLY A 304 -11.68 -9.72 2.61
C GLY A 304 -12.56 -9.06 3.68
N GLU A 305 -12.66 -9.63 4.88
CA GLU A 305 -13.38 -9.07 6.01
C GLU A 305 -12.63 -7.91 6.65
N LYS A 306 -13.36 -6.91 7.12
CA LYS A 306 -12.79 -5.80 7.88
C LYS A 306 -12.41 -6.26 9.29
N LEU A 307 -11.15 -6.12 9.65
CA LEU A 307 -10.63 -6.46 10.98
C LEU A 307 -10.52 -5.25 11.88
N GLN A 308 -10.06 -4.10 11.35
CA GLN A 308 -9.75 -2.93 12.17
C GLN A 308 -9.87 -1.64 11.35
N GLU A 309 -10.16 -0.55 12.01
CA GLU A 309 -10.19 0.80 11.42
C GLU A 309 -9.20 1.69 12.15
N MET A 310 -8.57 2.60 11.40
CA MET A 310 -7.75 3.67 11.94
C MET A 310 -8.36 5.00 11.53
N THR A 311 -8.59 5.87 12.51
CA THR A 311 -9.10 7.23 12.27
C THR A 311 -8.03 8.26 12.61
N GLY A 312 -8.04 9.38 11.92
CA GLY A 312 -7.09 10.47 12.14
C GLY A 312 -7.64 11.84 11.78
N PRO A 313 -6.85 12.90 11.96
CA PRO A 313 -7.27 14.27 11.61
C PRO A 313 -7.55 14.39 10.12
N LYS A 314 -8.54 15.21 9.74
CA LYS A 314 -8.99 15.37 8.34
C LYS A 314 -7.93 15.90 7.37
N ASN A 315 -6.93 16.59 7.86
CA ASN A 315 -5.79 17.06 7.08
C ASN A 315 -4.67 16.01 6.91
N VAL A 316 -4.82 14.82 7.48
CA VAL A 316 -3.90 13.70 7.31
C VAL A 316 -4.51 12.73 6.30
N ARG A 317 -3.90 12.66 5.12
CA ARG A 317 -4.33 11.83 3.99
C ARG A 317 -3.21 10.85 3.65
N PRO A 318 -3.15 9.70 4.35
CA PRO A 318 -2.07 8.76 4.13
C PRO A 318 -2.22 8.05 2.79
N THR A 319 -1.07 7.79 2.18
CA THR A 319 -0.92 6.93 1.02
C THR A 319 -0.32 5.58 1.39
N GLU A 320 0.30 5.48 2.57
CA GLU A 320 0.97 4.28 3.07
C GLU A 320 0.59 4.00 4.52
N ALA A 321 0.45 2.71 4.88
CA ALA A 321 0.32 2.23 6.25
C ALA A 321 1.13 0.93 6.41
N VAL A 322 2.27 1.00 7.10
CA VAL A 322 3.18 -0.13 7.30
C VAL A 322 3.27 -0.49 8.76
N GLU A 323 2.76 -1.66 9.14
CA GLU A 323 2.91 -2.21 10.48
C GLU A 323 4.29 -2.85 10.67
N ARG A 324 4.89 -2.63 11.83
CA ARG A 324 6.16 -3.20 12.24
C ARG A 324 5.96 -4.19 13.38
N GLN A 325 6.95 -5.08 13.57
CA GLN A 325 6.92 -6.10 14.63
C GLN A 325 6.89 -5.52 16.06
N ASP A 326 7.28 -4.27 16.22
CA ASP A 326 7.22 -3.54 17.50
C ASP A 326 5.83 -2.93 17.78
N GLY A 327 4.82 -3.22 16.96
CA GLY A 327 3.46 -2.73 17.11
C GLY A 327 3.26 -1.28 16.61
N LYS A 328 4.23 -0.71 15.92
CA LYS A 328 4.12 0.63 15.34
C LYS A 328 3.64 0.57 13.90
N ILE A 329 2.75 1.48 13.54
CA ILE A 329 2.31 1.70 12.16
C ILE A 329 2.89 3.01 11.66
N TYR A 330 3.60 2.95 10.54
CA TYR A 330 4.16 4.11 9.87
C TYR A 330 3.23 4.55 8.75
N LEU A 331 2.86 5.84 8.76
CA LEU A 331 1.96 6.46 7.79
C LEU A 331 2.75 7.38 6.87
N GLY A 332 2.74 7.08 5.58
CA GLY A 332 3.25 7.95 4.52
C GLY A 332 2.15 8.83 3.92
N SER A 333 2.51 9.89 3.19
CA SER A 333 1.56 10.76 2.50
C SER A 333 2.24 11.56 1.38
N VAL A 334 1.56 11.78 0.27
CA VAL A 334 2.05 12.64 -0.82
C VAL A 334 2.05 14.14 -0.46
N GLU A 335 1.37 14.54 0.61
CA GLU A 335 1.12 15.94 0.94
C GLU A 335 1.88 16.43 2.19
N LEU A 336 2.28 15.49 3.08
CA LEU A 336 2.84 15.85 4.37
C LEU A 336 4.36 16.02 4.31
N SER A 337 4.92 16.79 5.23
CA SER A 337 6.35 16.98 5.45
C SER A 337 6.92 16.09 6.57
N TYR A 338 6.21 15.02 6.92
CA TYR A 338 6.60 14.08 7.97
C TYR A 338 6.03 12.69 7.72
N VAL A 339 6.63 11.69 8.33
CA VAL A 339 6.06 10.34 8.49
C VAL A 339 5.33 10.29 9.83
N GLY A 340 4.07 9.85 9.80
CA GLY A 340 3.32 9.60 11.03
C GLY A 340 3.72 8.26 11.65
N ILE A 341 3.77 8.17 12.99
CA ILE A 341 4.02 6.93 13.71
C ILE A 341 2.90 6.76 14.74
N VAL A 342 2.18 5.65 14.62
CA VAL A 342 1.04 5.32 15.48
C VAL A 342 1.38 4.06 16.27
N ASP A 343 1.21 4.10 17.59
CA ASP A 343 1.31 2.92 18.45
C ASP A 343 -0.01 2.14 18.42
N THR A 344 0.04 0.79 18.30
CA THR A 344 -1.15 -0.10 18.24
C THR A 344 -1.41 -0.81 19.55
#